data_8c3b830cc751f986b54a7d3fde054e4c
#
_entry.id   8c3b830cc751f986b54a7d3fde054e4c
#
_cell.length_a   1.000
_cell.length_b   1.000
_cell.length_c   1.000
_cell.angle_alpha   90.00
_cell.angle_beta   90.00
_cell.angle_gamma   90.00
#
_symmetry.space_group_name_H-M   'P 1'
#
loop_
_entity.id
_entity.type
_entity.pdbx_description
1 polymer ?
#
loop_
_entity_poly.entity_id
_entity_poly.type
_entity_poly.pdbx_seq_one_letter_code
_entity_poly.pdbx_strand_id
1 'polypeptide(L)'
;MIRAISAAETRPMRSLLLRPGQPPENLVYPGDEHPDAFHPGAFDGERLVGIATIYPEAPPEAYRDQLPVGDAFRLRGMATLPEVRGKGHGRDLLDACFDHIRSHNANLLWCNARVIALDFYQRMGLQTIGSEFEIEGIGLHYVMWRVVG
;
A
#
# COMPACT_ATOMS: atom_id res chain seq x y z
N MET A 1 -14.60 6.08 7.34
CA MET A 1 -13.73 7.00 8.11
C MET A 1 -12.32 6.41 8.19
N ILE A 2 -11.32 7.24 8.01
CA ILE A 2 -9.92 6.81 8.08
C ILE A 2 -9.32 7.22 9.42
N ARG A 3 -8.64 6.29 10.07
CA ARG A 3 -7.87 6.55 11.30
C ARG A 3 -6.50 5.89 11.20
N ALA A 4 -5.51 6.48 11.86
CA ALA A 4 -4.22 5.81 12.03
C ALA A 4 -4.39 4.64 12.99
N ILE A 5 -3.83 3.49 12.64
CA ILE A 5 -3.80 2.31 13.50
C ILE A 5 -2.35 1.86 13.70
N SER A 6 -2.11 0.91 14.58
CA SER A 6 -0.77 0.36 14.78
C SER A 6 -0.45 -0.71 13.73
N ALA A 7 0.84 -0.98 13.56
CA ALA A 7 1.28 -2.10 12.71
C ALA A 7 0.64 -3.41 13.18
N ALA A 8 0.60 -3.64 14.49
CA ALA A 8 -0.01 -4.85 15.05
C ALA A 8 -1.48 -4.98 14.67
N GLU A 9 -2.22 -3.88 14.62
CA GLU A 9 -3.64 -3.90 14.25
C GLU A 9 -3.88 -4.25 12.78
N THR A 10 -2.88 -4.11 11.92
CA THR A 10 -3.01 -4.48 10.51
C THR A 10 -2.89 -5.98 10.27
N ARG A 11 -2.21 -6.70 11.17
CA ARG A 11 -1.78 -8.08 10.93
C ARG A 11 -2.90 -9.09 10.74
N PRO A 12 -3.99 -9.06 11.53
CA PRO A 12 -5.10 -10.00 11.27
C PRO A 12 -5.67 -9.88 9.87
N MET A 13 -5.82 -8.66 9.36
CA MET A 13 -6.37 -8.44 8.04
C MET A 13 -5.34 -8.75 6.93
N ARG A 14 -4.06 -8.50 7.17
CA ARG A 14 -2.99 -8.97 6.27
C ARG A 14 -3.06 -10.49 6.10
N SER A 15 -3.23 -11.22 7.20
CA SER A 15 -3.36 -12.67 7.17
C SER A 15 -4.61 -13.10 6.41
N LEU A 16 -5.75 -12.54 6.77
CA LEU A 16 -7.03 -12.95 6.21
C LEU A 16 -7.12 -12.68 4.70
N LEU A 17 -6.67 -11.52 4.25
CA LEU A 17 -6.94 -11.02 2.89
C LEU A 17 -5.76 -11.15 1.93
N LEU A 18 -4.53 -11.09 2.44
CA LEU A 18 -3.35 -11.03 1.58
C LEU A 18 -2.52 -12.31 1.58
N ARG A 19 -2.45 -12.97 2.72
CA ARG A 19 -1.66 -14.21 2.88
C ARG A 19 -2.44 -15.23 3.69
N PRO A 20 -3.58 -15.73 3.16
CA PRO A 20 -4.37 -16.74 3.87
C PRO A 20 -3.51 -17.96 4.22
N GLY A 21 -3.65 -18.45 5.44
CA GLY A 21 -2.87 -19.57 5.95
C GLY A 21 -1.58 -19.19 6.65
N GLN A 22 -1.12 -17.93 6.52
CA GLN A 22 0.02 -17.43 7.27
C GLN A 22 -0.46 -16.84 8.60
N PRO A 23 0.17 -17.18 9.73
CA PRO A 23 -0.22 -16.59 11.01
C PRO A 23 0.03 -15.08 10.99
N PRO A 24 -0.85 -14.27 11.62
CA PRO A 24 -0.68 -12.81 11.63
C PRO A 24 0.68 -12.33 12.11
N GLU A 25 1.26 -13.00 13.11
CA GLU A 25 2.56 -12.63 13.66
C GLU A 25 3.72 -12.75 12.68
N ASN A 26 3.54 -13.50 11.58
CA ASN A 26 4.56 -13.61 10.52
C ASN A 26 4.48 -12.47 9.51
N LEU A 27 3.42 -11.66 9.54
CA LEU A 27 3.17 -10.64 8.53
C LEU A 27 3.65 -9.27 9.02
N VAL A 28 4.94 -9.21 9.33
CA VAL A 28 5.64 -7.99 9.74
C VAL A 28 6.45 -7.51 8.54
N TYR A 29 6.27 -6.25 8.17
CA TYR A 29 7.08 -5.63 7.12
C TYR A 29 8.28 -4.93 7.72
N PRO A 30 9.42 -4.89 7.01
CA PRO A 30 10.63 -4.26 7.55
C PRO A 30 10.46 -2.81 7.98
N GLY A 31 9.57 -2.07 7.33
CA GLY A 31 9.34 -0.66 7.63
C GLY A 31 8.18 -0.39 8.58
N ASP A 32 7.52 -1.43 9.14
CA ASP A 32 6.34 -1.25 9.99
C ASP A 32 6.57 -0.30 11.16
N GLU A 33 7.73 -0.35 11.77
CA GLU A 33 8.05 0.46 12.95
C GLU A 33 8.94 1.68 12.63
N HIS A 34 9.11 1.99 11.33
CA HIS A 34 9.83 3.19 10.95
C HIS A 34 9.11 4.43 11.53
N PRO A 35 9.85 5.44 12.07
CA PRO A 35 9.20 6.62 12.65
C PRO A 35 8.23 7.35 11.72
N ASP A 36 8.47 7.29 10.41
CA ASP A 36 7.62 7.94 9.41
C ASP A 36 6.63 6.99 8.76
N ALA A 37 6.56 5.74 9.22
CA ALA A 37 5.55 4.79 8.73
C ALA A 37 4.14 5.25 9.09
N PHE A 38 3.19 4.91 8.23
CA PHE A 38 1.80 5.25 8.46
C PHE A 38 0.93 4.04 8.08
N HIS A 39 0.02 3.70 8.98
CA HIS A 39 -0.91 2.59 8.79
C HIS A 39 -2.33 3.14 8.86
N PRO A 40 -2.90 3.62 7.75
CA PRO A 40 -4.30 4.05 7.77
C PRO A 40 -5.21 2.83 7.86
N GLY A 41 -6.23 2.93 8.70
CA GLY A 41 -7.31 1.96 8.76
C GLY A 41 -8.61 2.61 8.29
N ALA A 42 -9.38 1.90 7.47
CA ALA A 42 -10.71 2.33 7.08
C ALA A 42 -11.73 1.68 7.99
N PHE A 43 -12.66 2.48 8.51
CA PHE A 43 -13.66 2.03 9.46
C PHE A 43 -15.07 2.26 8.94
N ASP A 44 -15.92 1.27 9.16
CA ASP A 44 -17.36 1.37 9.03
C ASP A 44 -17.91 1.34 10.46
N GLY A 45 -18.25 2.53 11.01
CA GLY A 45 -18.50 2.66 12.44
C GLY A 45 -17.28 2.29 13.26
N GLU A 46 -17.41 1.31 14.14
CA GLU A 46 -16.31 0.81 14.98
C GLU A 46 -15.53 -0.35 14.34
N ARG A 47 -15.99 -0.83 13.18
CA ARG A 47 -15.40 -2.00 12.54
C ARG A 47 -14.29 -1.59 11.58
N LEU A 48 -13.12 -2.18 11.73
CA LEU A 48 -12.03 -2.04 10.77
C LEU A 48 -12.37 -2.86 9.53
N VAL A 49 -12.43 -2.20 8.37
CA VAL A 49 -12.83 -2.84 7.10
C VAL A 49 -11.77 -2.74 6.01
N GLY A 50 -10.71 -2.00 6.22
CA GLY A 50 -9.62 -1.88 5.26
C GLY A 50 -8.35 -1.40 5.92
N ILE A 51 -7.21 -1.74 5.31
CA ILE A 51 -5.88 -1.40 5.80
C ILE A 51 -4.96 -1.00 4.65
N ALA A 52 -3.94 -0.23 4.98
CA ALA A 52 -2.79 0.00 4.11
C ALA A 52 -1.58 0.34 4.99
N THR A 53 -0.39 0.22 4.42
CA THR A 53 0.85 0.60 5.10
C THR A 53 1.75 1.31 4.11
N ILE A 54 2.30 2.45 4.51
CA ILE A 54 3.37 3.12 3.78
C ILE A 54 4.55 3.40 4.70
N TYR A 55 5.75 3.33 4.17
CA TYR A 55 6.97 3.72 4.87
C TYR A 55 8.03 4.16 3.86
N PRO A 56 9.03 4.97 4.29
CA PRO A 56 10.09 5.41 3.40
C PRO A 56 10.89 4.23 2.87
N GLU A 57 10.96 4.12 1.55
CA GLU A 57 11.80 3.14 0.86
C GLU A 57 11.97 3.60 -0.58
N ALA A 58 13.20 3.60 -1.06
CA ALA A 58 13.48 3.95 -2.45
C ALA A 58 12.91 2.89 -3.39
N PRO A 59 12.48 3.29 -4.61
CA PRO A 59 12.01 2.32 -5.61
C PRO A 59 13.09 1.32 -5.99
N PRO A 60 12.72 0.20 -6.66
CA PRO A 60 13.72 -0.76 -7.12
C PRO A 60 14.84 -0.10 -7.91
N GLU A 61 16.06 -0.49 -7.63
CA GLU A 61 17.25 0.12 -8.23
C GLU A 61 17.20 0.14 -9.76
N ALA A 62 16.66 -0.91 -10.36
CA ALA A 62 16.55 -1.04 -11.81
C ALA A 62 15.76 0.10 -12.47
N TYR A 63 14.88 0.77 -11.74
CA TYR A 63 13.99 1.80 -12.29
C TYR A 63 14.27 3.21 -11.78
N ARG A 64 15.20 3.38 -10.83
CA ARG A 64 15.42 4.70 -10.19
C ARG A 64 15.78 5.79 -11.15
N ASP A 65 16.54 5.50 -12.20
CA ASP A 65 16.95 6.49 -13.19
C ASP A 65 15.80 6.95 -14.09
N GLN A 66 14.73 6.18 -14.13
CA GLN A 66 13.55 6.48 -14.96
C GLN A 66 12.44 7.17 -14.18
N LEU A 67 12.58 7.29 -12.87
CA LEU A 67 11.58 7.88 -12.00
C LEU A 67 11.98 9.28 -11.57
N PRO A 68 10.99 10.13 -11.22
CA PRO A 68 11.31 11.47 -10.71
C PRO A 68 12.21 11.42 -9.50
N VAL A 69 13.10 12.40 -9.39
CA VAL A 69 14.00 12.53 -8.24
C VAL A 69 13.18 13.00 -7.04
N GLY A 70 13.50 12.46 -5.86
CA GLY A 70 12.88 12.86 -4.62
C GLY A 70 12.72 11.68 -3.67
N ASP A 71 12.26 11.98 -2.47
CA ASP A 71 12.01 10.95 -1.47
C ASP A 71 10.75 10.17 -1.79
N ALA A 72 10.82 8.86 -1.58
CA ALA A 72 9.77 7.93 -1.92
C ALA A 72 9.26 7.16 -0.70
N PHE A 73 7.97 6.83 -0.74
CA PHE A 73 7.35 5.90 0.19
C PHE A 73 6.89 4.67 -0.58
N ARG A 74 7.04 3.51 0.03
CA ARG A 74 6.51 2.26 -0.50
C ARG A 74 5.17 1.95 0.14
N LEU A 75 4.19 1.59 -0.70
CA LEU A 75 2.89 1.09 -0.26
C LEU A 75 2.94 -0.43 -0.21
N ARG A 76 2.48 -1.00 0.91
CA ARG A 76 2.32 -2.44 1.08
C ARG A 76 1.06 -2.76 1.87
N GLY A 77 0.62 -4.00 1.74
CA GLY A 77 -0.43 -4.52 2.60
C GLY A 77 -1.76 -3.79 2.49
N MET A 78 -2.12 -3.32 1.31
CA MET A 78 -3.40 -2.66 1.09
C MET A 78 -4.48 -3.70 0.78
N ALA A 79 -5.55 -3.68 1.54
CA ALA A 79 -6.67 -4.60 1.37
C ALA A 79 -7.94 -4.05 2.02
N THR A 80 -9.08 -4.41 1.44
CA THR A 80 -10.39 -4.12 2.02
C THR A 80 -11.20 -5.41 2.07
N LEU A 81 -12.10 -5.52 3.06
CA LEU A 81 -12.97 -6.68 3.15
C LEU A 81 -13.86 -6.77 1.90
N PRO A 82 -14.12 -8.00 1.39
CA PRO A 82 -14.93 -8.17 0.18
C PRO A 82 -16.30 -7.51 0.26
N GLU A 83 -16.95 -7.58 1.41
CA GLU A 83 -18.29 -7.05 1.60
C GLU A 83 -18.39 -5.53 1.55
N VAL A 84 -17.29 -4.80 1.66
CA VAL A 84 -17.29 -3.33 1.58
C VAL A 84 -16.68 -2.80 0.29
N ARG A 85 -16.29 -3.66 -0.63
CA ARG A 85 -15.72 -3.23 -1.91
C ARG A 85 -16.73 -2.40 -2.71
N GLY A 86 -16.24 -1.42 -3.48
CA GLY A 86 -17.08 -0.52 -4.24
C GLY A 86 -17.66 0.65 -3.45
N LYS A 87 -17.31 0.79 -2.16
CA LYS A 87 -17.80 1.88 -1.30
C LYS A 87 -16.79 3.02 -1.11
N GLY A 88 -15.66 2.98 -1.81
CA GLY A 88 -14.66 4.04 -1.76
C GLY A 88 -13.62 3.92 -0.65
N HIS A 89 -13.61 2.85 0.14
CA HIS A 89 -12.65 2.67 1.23
C HIS A 89 -11.20 2.61 0.72
N GLY A 90 -10.97 1.91 -0.38
CA GLY A 90 -9.63 1.82 -0.99
C GLY A 90 -9.11 3.17 -1.42
N ARG A 91 -9.95 3.98 -2.06
CA ARG A 91 -9.59 5.33 -2.45
C ARG A 91 -9.27 6.20 -1.23
N ASP A 92 -10.10 6.12 -0.20
CA ASP A 92 -9.90 6.92 1.01
C ASP A 92 -8.60 6.54 1.73
N LEU A 93 -8.28 5.24 1.77
CA LEU A 93 -7.00 4.76 2.32
C LEU A 93 -5.82 5.34 1.54
N LEU A 94 -5.89 5.28 0.22
CA LEU A 94 -4.79 5.74 -0.63
C LEU A 94 -4.65 7.27 -0.58
N ASP A 95 -5.76 8.00 -0.55
CA ASP A 95 -5.73 9.46 -0.39
C ASP A 95 -5.07 9.86 0.93
N ALA A 96 -5.35 9.13 2.01
CA ALA A 96 -4.69 9.36 3.30
C ALA A 96 -3.19 9.11 3.21
N CYS A 97 -2.78 8.09 2.46
CA CYS A 97 -1.36 7.83 2.21
C CYS A 97 -0.70 8.98 1.44
N PHE A 98 -1.37 9.51 0.42
CA PHE A 98 -0.85 10.65 -0.34
C PHE A 98 -0.67 11.88 0.56
N ASP A 99 -1.63 12.16 1.42
CA ASP A 99 -1.54 13.29 2.35
C ASP A 99 -0.36 13.12 3.32
N HIS A 100 -0.14 11.92 3.82
CA HIS A 100 0.99 11.62 4.71
C HIS A 100 2.32 11.86 4.01
N ILE A 101 2.45 11.40 2.78
CA ILE A 101 3.67 11.59 1.97
C ILE A 101 3.96 13.08 1.78
N ARG A 102 2.94 13.86 1.43
CA ARG A 102 3.07 15.31 1.28
C ARG A 102 3.51 15.99 2.57
N SER A 103 2.96 15.55 3.70
CA SER A 103 3.29 16.13 5.02
C SER A 103 4.73 15.87 5.43
N HIS A 104 5.38 14.87 4.84
CA HIS A 104 6.78 14.52 5.08
C HIS A 104 7.70 15.06 3.99
N ASN A 105 7.22 15.95 3.13
CA ASN A 105 7.98 16.56 2.03
C ASN A 105 8.55 15.52 1.05
N ALA A 106 7.96 14.35 1.00
CA ALA A 106 8.24 13.35 -0.02
C ALA A 106 7.31 13.56 -1.22
N ASN A 107 7.64 13.00 -2.37
CA ASN A 107 6.90 13.28 -3.59
C ASN A 107 6.54 12.06 -4.42
N LEU A 108 6.89 10.87 -3.97
CA LEU A 108 6.69 9.66 -4.77
C LEU A 108 6.12 8.53 -3.92
N LEU A 109 5.09 7.89 -4.45
CA LEU A 109 4.59 6.62 -3.94
C LEU A 109 4.82 5.54 -4.98
N TRP A 110 5.32 4.38 -4.55
CA TRP A 110 5.44 3.23 -5.42
C TRP A 110 5.00 1.95 -4.69
N CYS A 111 4.65 0.94 -5.45
CA CYS A 111 4.28 -0.36 -4.91
C CYS A 111 4.56 -1.47 -5.91
N ASN A 112 4.59 -2.71 -5.41
CA ASN A 112 4.49 -3.90 -6.24
C ASN A 112 3.02 -4.28 -6.28
N ALA A 113 2.33 -3.92 -7.35
CA ALA A 113 0.89 -4.10 -7.47
C ALA A 113 0.56 -5.45 -8.09
N ARG A 114 -0.33 -6.22 -7.45
CA ARG A 114 -0.86 -7.43 -8.07
C ARG A 114 -1.61 -7.07 -9.35
N VAL A 115 -1.47 -7.89 -10.39
CA VAL A 115 -2.14 -7.64 -11.66
C VAL A 115 -3.65 -7.48 -11.49
N ILE A 116 -4.26 -8.23 -10.57
CA ILE A 116 -5.70 -8.12 -10.30
C ILE A 116 -6.13 -6.76 -9.74
N ALA A 117 -5.20 -5.98 -9.19
CA ALA A 117 -5.46 -4.64 -8.64
C ALA A 117 -5.04 -3.52 -9.59
N LEU A 118 -4.56 -3.85 -10.78
CA LEU A 118 -3.98 -2.88 -11.73
C LEU A 118 -4.97 -1.76 -12.05
N ASP A 119 -6.21 -2.08 -12.36
CA ASP A 119 -7.23 -1.09 -12.73
C ASP A 119 -7.49 -0.09 -11.61
N PHE A 120 -7.54 -0.58 -10.37
CA PHE A 120 -7.74 0.29 -9.21
C PHE A 120 -6.60 1.31 -9.09
N TYR A 121 -5.36 0.84 -9.15
CA TYR A 121 -4.21 1.74 -9.02
C TYR A 121 -4.11 2.71 -10.18
N GLN A 122 -4.44 2.28 -11.40
CA GLN A 122 -4.47 3.18 -12.55
C GLN A 122 -5.50 4.29 -12.38
N ARG A 123 -6.70 3.95 -11.86
CA ARG A 123 -7.70 4.98 -11.55
C ARG A 123 -7.24 5.94 -10.47
N MET A 124 -6.34 5.51 -9.58
CA MET A 124 -5.75 6.36 -8.55
C MET A 124 -4.50 7.11 -9.04
N GLY A 125 -4.25 7.08 -10.34
CA GLY A 125 -3.17 7.86 -10.95
C GLY A 125 -1.81 7.20 -10.94
N LEU A 126 -1.70 5.93 -10.54
CA LEU A 126 -0.45 5.20 -10.64
C LEU A 126 -0.28 4.66 -12.06
N GLN A 127 0.97 4.55 -12.48
CA GLN A 127 1.32 3.96 -13.76
C GLN A 127 2.38 2.87 -13.56
N THR A 128 2.39 1.91 -14.48
CA THR A 128 3.36 0.82 -14.43
C THR A 128 4.72 1.29 -14.93
N ILE A 129 5.78 0.62 -14.44
CA ILE A 129 7.12 0.73 -15.00
C ILE A 129 7.73 -0.66 -15.03
N GLY A 130 8.39 -0.98 -16.15
CA GLY A 130 9.02 -2.27 -16.33
C GLY A 130 8.03 -3.37 -16.72
N SER A 131 8.53 -4.58 -16.70
CA SER A 131 7.77 -5.76 -17.12
C SER A 131 7.03 -6.41 -15.95
N GLU A 132 6.01 -7.18 -16.27
CA GLU A 132 5.33 -8.06 -15.32
C GLU A 132 6.34 -9.04 -14.72
N PHE A 133 6.20 -9.30 -13.42
CA PHE A 133 7.05 -10.25 -12.71
C PHE A 133 6.23 -11.07 -11.72
N GLU A 134 6.73 -12.26 -11.40
CA GLU A 134 6.06 -13.15 -10.47
C GLU A 134 6.67 -13.04 -9.08
N ILE A 135 5.81 -12.96 -8.05
CA ILE A 135 6.21 -13.16 -6.67
C ILE A 135 5.72 -14.55 -6.28
N GLU A 136 6.64 -15.45 -5.98
CA GLU A 136 6.33 -16.84 -5.65
C GLU A 136 5.32 -16.91 -4.50
N GLY A 137 4.28 -17.74 -4.69
CA GLY A 137 3.22 -17.93 -3.71
C GLY A 137 2.17 -16.82 -3.70
N ILE A 138 2.33 -15.76 -4.50
CA ILE A 138 1.39 -14.64 -4.54
C ILE A 138 0.82 -14.42 -5.94
N GLY A 139 1.68 -14.42 -6.98
CA GLY A 139 1.24 -14.26 -8.36
C GLY A 139 1.95 -13.14 -9.10
N LEU A 140 1.32 -12.68 -10.18
CA LEU A 140 1.90 -11.69 -11.09
C LEU A 140 1.71 -10.26 -10.59
N HIS A 141 2.74 -9.44 -10.79
CA HIS A 141 2.82 -8.06 -10.30
C HIS A 141 3.42 -7.14 -11.34
N TYR A 142 3.14 -5.84 -11.17
CA TYR A 142 3.89 -4.74 -11.80
C TYR A 142 4.39 -3.80 -10.74
N VAL A 143 5.55 -3.21 -10.96
CA VAL A 143 5.93 -2.02 -10.19
C VAL A 143 5.08 -0.86 -10.70
N MET A 144 4.43 -0.16 -9.80
CA MET A 144 3.62 1.02 -10.11
C MET A 144 4.06 2.21 -9.27
N TRP A 145 3.87 3.41 -9.80
CA TRP A 145 4.32 4.63 -9.13
C TRP A 145 3.45 5.82 -9.48
N ARG A 146 3.48 6.81 -8.60
CA ARG A 146 2.80 8.09 -8.81
C ARG A 146 3.56 9.21 -8.11
N VAL A 147 3.65 10.38 -8.77
CA VAL A 147 4.07 11.62 -8.12
C VAL A 147 2.94 12.11 -7.24
N VAL A 148 3.25 12.48 -6.00
CA VAL A 148 2.27 12.84 -4.98
C VAL A 148 2.41 14.30 -4.53
N GLY A 149 3.58 14.88 -4.78
CA GLY A 149 3.91 16.25 -4.37
C GLY A 149 3.15 17.37 -5.07
#